data_903c0d870c892e83603afd080999a1ad
#
_entry.id   903c0d870c892e83603afd080999a1ad
#
_cell.length_a   1.000
_cell.length_b   1.000
_cell.length_c   1.000
_cell.angle_alpha   90.00
_cell.angle_beta   90.00
_cell.angle_gamma   90.00
#
_symmetry.space_group_name_H-M   'P 1'
#
loop_
_entity.id
_entity.type
_entity.pdbx_description
1 polymer ?
#
loop_
_entity_poly.entity_id
_entity_poly.type
_entity_poly.pdbx_seq_one_letter_code
_entity_poly.pdbx_strand_id
1 'polypeptide(L)'
;ILKNYSNKLVIWGGNYFVDFLDFSDGWIIWDKRGDMNSNNFADGEMAWCSFHTPVRIYKQVWNGMIREGEHENRVHPTQKPIKMLGDILKDFTESDESILDVFGGSGSTLIACEQLGRKCYMMELDPKYCDVIRKRWWKFTHDGNEEGWEEGTLERRNNNGNN
;
A
#
# COMPACT_ATOMS: atom_id res chain seq x y z
N ILE A 1 -4.06 -19.70 0.49
CA ILE A 1 -4.39 -19.36 -0.92
C ILE A 1 -3.36 -18.38 -1.49
N LEU A 2 -3.11 -17.21 -0.86
CA LEU A 2 -2.18 -16.19 -1.41
C LEU A 2 -0.75 -16.71 -1.62
N LYS A 3 -0.26 -17.62 -0.78
CA LYS A 3 1.06 -18.26 -0.93
C LYS A 3 1.27 -19.00 -2.26
N ASN A 4 0.18 -19.36 -2.94
CA ASN A 4 0.26 -20.02 -4.25
C ASN A 4 0.43 -19.04 -5.42
N TYR A 5 0.26 -17.75 -5.15
CA TYR A 5 0.28 -16.68 -6.16
C TYR A 5 1.38 -15.65 -5.94
N SER A 6 2.13 -15.77 -4.84
CA SER A 6 3.18 -14.81 -4.50
C SER A 6 4.38 -15.51 -3.85
N ASN A 7 5.58 -15.13 -4.26
CA ASN A 7 6.83 -15.60 -3.69
C ASN A 7 7.12 -14.93 -2.33
N LYS A 8 6.63 -13.70 -2.16
CA LYS A 8 6.80 -12.91 -0.93
C LYS A 8 5.45 -12.36 -0.52
N LEU A 9 5.09 -12.56 0.75
CA LEU A 9 3.89 -11.98 1.34
C LEU A 9 4.27 -11.02 2.46
N VAL A 10 3.59 -9.88 2.50
CA VAL A 10 3.63 -8.93 3.61
C VAL A 10 2.20 -8.72 4.10
N ILE A 11 1.93 -9.04 5.37
CA ILE A 11 0.58 -8.98 5.95
C ILE A 11 0.57 -7.95 7.07
N TRP A 12 0.00 -6.78 6.80
CA TRP A 12 -0.21 -5.74 7.82
C TRP A 12 -1.17 -6.21 8.88
N GLY A 13 -0.87 -5.90 10.14
CA GLY A 13 -1.63 -6.41 11.28
C GLY A 13 -1.36 -7.90 11.55
N GLY A 14 -0.29 -8.48 11.00
CA GLY A 14 0.07 -9.89 11.18
C GLY A 14 0.17 -10.33 12.65
N ASN A 15 0.47 -9.39 13.56
CA ASN A 15 0.47 -9.62 14.99
C ASN A 15 -0.91 -10.02 15.57
N TYR A 16 -2.02 -9.75 14.85
CA TYR A 16 -3.38 -10.19 15.23
C TYR A 16 -3.74 -11.57 14.66
N PHE A 17 -2.89 -12.13 13.81
CA PHE A 17 -3.13 -13.38 13.08
C PHE A 17 -2.07 -14.44 13.34
N VAL A 18 -1.25 -14.30 14.38
CA VAL A 18 -0.10 -15.18 14.65
C VAL A 18 -0.48 -16.67 14.75
N ASP A 19 -1.68 -16.98 15.21
CA ASP A 19 -2.17 -18.37 15.30
C ASP A 19 -2.44 -19.00 13.92
N PHE A 20 -2.53 -18.20 12.88
CA PHE A 20 -2.86 -18.64 11.51
C PHE A 20 -1.72 -18.42 10.51
N LEU A 21 -0.63 -17.77 10.96
CA LEU A 21 0.55 -17.52 10.15
C LEU A 21 1.63 -18.54 10.47
N ASP A 22 2.42 -18.89 9.46
CA ASP A 22 3.60 -19.70 9.69
C ASP A 22 4.62 -18.93 10.52
N PHE A 23 5.51 -19.65 11.18
CA PHE A 23 6.65 -19.03 11.84
C PHE A 23 7.45 -18.18 10.83
N SER A 24 7.80 -16.97 11.25
CA SER A 24 8.68 -16.09 10.50
C SER A 24 9.47 -15.20 11.46
N ASP A 25 10.73 -14.99 11.14
CA ASP A 25 11.60 -14.00 11.77
C ASP A 25 11.53 -12.63 11.06
N GLY A 26 10.88 -12.58 9.91
CA GLY A 26 10.71 -11.37 9.10
C GLY A 26 9.53 -10.50 9.57
N TRP A 27 9.84 -9.28 10.01
CA TRP A 27 8.83 -8.30 10.41
C TRP A 27 9.18 -6.91 9.90
N ILE A 28 8.14 -6.19 9.47
CA ILE A 28 8.20 -4.77 9.16
C ILE A 28 7.42 -4.02 10.24
N ILE A 29 8.01 -2.95 10.73
CA ILE A 29 7.37 -2.05 11.71
C ILE A 29 7.23 -0.68 11.06
N TRP A 30 6.02 -0.18 11.01
CA TRP A 30 5.76 1.23 10.69
C TRP A 30 5.69 2.02 11.99
N ASP A 31 6.70 2.83 12.25
CA ASP A 31 6.71 3.83 13.32
C ASP A 31 5.91 5.06 12.86
N LYS A 32 4.76 5.29 13.51
CA LYS A 32 3.81 6.37 13.19
C LYS A 32 4.07 7.65 13.99
N ARG A 33 4.99 7.57 14.96
CA ARG A 33 5.25 8.64 15.93
C ARG A 33 6.53 9.41 15.65
N GLY A 34 7.56 8.77 15.14
CA GLY A 34 8.90 9.34 15.11
C GLY A 34 9.36 9.70 16.52
N ASP A 35 9.67 10.98 16.73
CA ASP A 35 10.18 11.48 18.04
C ASP A 35 9.07 11.95 19.00
N MET A 36 7.79 11.76 18.67
CA MET A 36 6.67 12.15 19.53
C MET A 36 6.45 11.14 20.65
N ASN A 37 6.03 11.64 21.82
CA ASN A 37 5.67 10.78 22.95
C ASN A 37 4.48 9.88 22.62
N SER A 38 4.46 8.69 23.23
CA SER A 38 3.34 7.75 23.17
C SER A 38 2.08 8.35 23.82
N ASN A 39 0.91 7.90 23.33
CA ASN A 39 -0.39 8.21 23.89
C ASN A 39 -1.27 6.95 23.86
N ASN A 40 -2.59 7.08 24.02
CA ASN A 40 -3.52 5.93 24.04
C ASN A 40 -3.73 5.23 22.69
N PHE A 41 -3.14 5.76 21.60
CA PHE A 41 -3.17 5.11 20.29
C PHE A 41 -1.86 4.35 20.03
N ALA A 42 -1.91 3.34 19.17
CA ALA A 42 -0.73 2.57 18.80
C ALA A 42 0.36 3.45 18.19
N ASP A 43 1.59 3.30 18.68
CA ASP A 43 2.76 4.03 18.19
C ASP A 43 3.21 3.54 16.82
N GLY A 44 2.85 2.31 16.45
CA GLY A 44 3.19 1.74 15.16
C GLY A 44 2.23 0.65 14.72
N GLU A 45 2.45 0.16 13.51
CA GLU A 45 1.82 -1.02 12.95
C GLU A 45 2.88 -2.03 12.57
N MET A 46 2.53 -3.33 12.70
CA MET A 46 3.42 -4.42 12.35
C MET A 46 2.92 -5.16 11.11
N ALA A 47 3.84 -5.56 10.25
CA ALA A 47 3.54 -6.48 9.16
C ALA A 47 4.42 -7.72 9.26
N TRP A 48 3.78 -8.88 9.16
CA TRP A 48 4.43 -10.18 9.05
C TRP A 48 4.93 -10.39 7.61
N CYS A 49 6.14 -10.93 7.47
CA CYS A 49 6.72 -11.29 6.17
C CYS A 49 6.83 -12.82 6.05
N SER A 50 6.43 -13.38 4.91
CA SER A 50 6.58 -14.83 4.64
C SER A 50 8.01 -15.25 4.30
N PHE A 51 8.94 -14.31 4.27
CA PHE A 51 10.32 -14.49 3.86
C PHE A 51 11.27 -14.00 4.95
N HIS A 52 12.48 -14.55 4.94
CA HIS A 52 13.53 -14.15 5.88
C HIS A 52 13.98 -12.71 5.60
N THR A 53 13.91 -11.87 6.63
CA THR A 53 14.48 -10.51 6.63
C THR A 53 14.73 -10.07 8.06
N PRO A 54 15.78 -9.30 8.34
CA PRO A 54 15.89 -8.61 9.61
C PRO A 54 14.66 -7.73 9.85
N VAL A 55 14.29 -7.53 11.11
CA VAL A 55 13.22 -6.57 11.44
C VAL A 55 13.57 -5.20 10.85
N ARG A 56 12.66 -4.64 10.07
CA ARG A 56 12.83 -3.34 9.43
C ARG A 56 11.85 -2.34 10.03
N ILE A 57 12.33 -1.12 10.31
CA ILE A 57 11.53 -0.03 10.86
C ILE A 57 11.48 1.09 9.83
N TYR A 58 10.27 1.44 9.41
CA TYR A 58 10.01 2.58 8.53
C TYR A 58 9.36 3.68 9.35
N LYS A 59 10.02 4.82 9.46
CA LYS A 59 9.52 5.99 10.16
C LYS A 59 8.76 6.87 9.20
N GLN A 60 7.47 7.07 9.45
CA GLN A 60 6.64 7.99 8.71
C GLN A 60 5.54 8.50 9.64
N VAL A 61 5.66 9.74 10.06
CA VAL A 61 4.70 10.33 11.01
C VAL A 61 3.30 10.36 10.40
N TRP A 62 2.37 9.71 11.13
CA TRP A 62 0.99 9.55 10.70
C TRP A 62 0.07 9.49 11.91
N ASN A 63 -0.17 10.64 12.53
CA ASN A 63 -0.93 10.74 13.77
C ASN A 63 -2.12 11.68 13.59
N GLY A 64 -3.29 11.10 13.37
CA GLY A 64 -4.53 11.87 13.24
C GLY A 64 -4.47 12.90 12.12
N MET A 65 -4.28 14.16 12.46
CA MET A 65 -4.20 15.27 11.50
C MET A 65 -2.78 15.52 10.95
N ILE A 66 -1.75 14.97 11.60
CA ILE A 66 -0.36 15.13 11.14
C ILE A 66 -0.03 13.95 10.22
N ARG A 67 0.24 14.25 8.95
CA ARG A 67 0.60 13.27 7.92
C ARG A 67 1.78 13.81 7.14
N GLU A 68 2.94 13.31 7.48
CA GLU A 68 4.17 13.74 6.85
C GLU A 68 4.18 13.36 5.36
N GLY A 69 4.40 14.36 4.49
CA GLY A 69 4.56 14.15 3.05
C GLY A 69 3.26 13.94 2.24
N GLU A 70 2.10 13.88 2.89
CA GLU A 70 0.80 13.81 2.19
C GLU A 70 -0.12 14.95 2.65
N HIS A 71 -0.42 15.87 1.75
CA HIS A 71 -1.24 17.06 2.02
C HIS A 71 -2.72 16.85 1.69
N GLU A 72 -3.07 15.80 0.97
CA GLU A 72 -4.44 15.49 0.61
C GLU A 72 -5.26 14.97 1.80
N ASN A 73 -6.57 15.17 1.76
CA ASN A 73 -7.46 14.64 2.78
C ASN A 73 -7.41 13.11 2.81
N ARG A 74 -7.45 12.55 4.02
CA ARG A 74 -7.55 11.10 4.22
C ARG A 74 -8.86 10.60 3.60
N VAL A 75 -8.76 9.68 2.68
CA VAL A 75 -9.90 9.11 1.95
C VAL A 75 -10.30 7.71 2.43
N HIS A 76 -9.45 7.07 3.25
CA HIS A 76 -9.73 5.75 3.81
C HIS A 76 -9.25 5.65 5.27
N PRO A 77 -10.02 5.00 6.19
CA PRO A 77 -9.67 4.91 7.62
C PRO A 77 -8.30 4.29 7.90
N THR A 78 -7.87 3.33 7.09
CA THR A 78 -6.58 2.63 7.24
C THR A 78 -5.58 2.98 6.15
N GLN A 79 -5.71 4.18 5.55
CA GLN A 79 -4.77 4.65 4.50
C GLN A 79 -3.34 4.63 5.01
N LYS A 80 -2.45 4.01 4.23
CA LYS A 80 -1.02 3.98 4.49
C LYS A 80 -0.27 5.05 3.67
N PRO A 81 0.85 5.58 4.19
CA PRO A 81 1.65 6.56 3.46
C PRO A 81 2.25 5.97 2.18
N ILE A 82 2.11 6.68 1.07
CA ILE A 82 2.63 6.25 -0.24
C ILE A 82 4.16 6.13 -0.19
N LYS A 83 4.83 7.12 0.43
CA LYS A 83 6.30 7.12 0.55
C LYS A 83 6.80 5.87 1.29
N MET A 84 6.22 5.55 2.44
CA MET A 84 6.60 4.36 3.21
C MET A 84 6.41 3.07 2.39
N LEU A 85 5.28 2.93 1.70
CA LEU A 85 5.03 1.77 0.85
C LEU A 85 6.03 1.71 -0.31
N GLY A 86 6.39 2.84 -0.90
CA GLY A 86 7.42 2.94 -1.93
C GLY A 86 8.79 2.49 -1.42
N ASP A 87 9.17 2.89 -0.22
CA ASP A 87 10.45 2.48 0.39
C ASP A 87 10.45 0.96 0.68
N ILE A 88 9.34 0.40 1.18
CA ILE A 88 9.18 -1.06 1.37
C ILE A 88 9.28 -1.80 0.02
N LEU A 89 8.63 -1.30 -1.02
CA LEU A 89 8.70 -1.92 -2.34
C LEU A 89 10.12 -1.92 -2.91
N LYS A 90 10.89 -0.84 -2.73
CA LYS A 90 12.30 -0.78 -3.14
C LYS A 90 13.17 -1.79 -2.39
N ASP A 91 12.94 -1.97 -1.09
CA ASP A 91 13.76 -2.84 -0.25
C ASP A 91 13.48 -4.33 -0.51
N PHE A 92 12.27 -4.70 -0.94
CA PHE A 92 11.84 -6.09 -0.99
C PHE A 92 11.45 -6.59 -2.38
N THR A 93 11.48 -5.72 -3.41
CA THR A 93 11.10 -6.11 -4.79
C THR A 93 12.06 -5.54 -5.81
N GLU A 94 12.26 -6.30 -6.90
CA GLU A 94 12.99 -5.83 -8.07
C GLU A 94 12.07 -5.02 -9.01
N SER A 95 12.67 -4.31 -9.97
CA SER A 95 11.94 -3.39 -10.87
C SER A 95 10.95 -4.08 -11.81
N ASP A 96 11.17 -5.35 -12.14
CA ASP A 96 10.34 -6.14 -13.03
C ASP A 96 9.29 -7.01 -12.29
N GLU A 97 9.35 -7.04 -10.94
CA GLU A 97 8.38 -7.78 -10.15
C GLU A 97 7.00 -7.10 -10.15
N SER A 98 5.97 -7.94 -10.17
CA SER A 98 4.58 -7.49 -10.05
C SER A 98 4.10 -7.52 -8.60
N ILE A 99 3.34 -6.53 -8.23
CA ILE A 99 2.77 -6.39 -6.89
C ILE A 99 1.29 -6.77 -6.94
N LEU A 100 0.86 -7.61 -6.01
CA LEU A 100 -0.55 -7.95 -5.81
C LEU A 100 -1.02 -7.40 -4.46
N ASP A 101 -2.00 -6.49 -4.48
CA ASP A 101 -2.68 -5.98 -3.29
C ASP A 101 -4.17 -6.34 -3.36
N VAL A 102 -4.60 -7.27 -2.50
CA VAL A 102 -5.97 -7.77 -2.47
C VAL A 102 -6.89 -6.99 -1.51
N PHE A 103 -6.36 -5.94 -0.86
CA PHE A 103 -7.08 -5.04 0.03
C PHE A 103 -6.74 -3.59 -0.30
N GLY A 104 -7.09 -3.15 -1.52
CA GLY A 104 -6.67 -1.89 -2.13
C GLY A 104 -6.94 -0.63 -1.30
N GLY A 105 -8.06 -0.60 -0.59
CA GLY A 105 -8.44 0.52 0.29
C GLY A 105 -8.43 1.85 -0.45
N SER A 106 -7.45 2.72 -0.13
CA SER A 106 -7.30 4.02 -0.81
C SER A 106 -6.42 3.97 -2.06
N GLY A 107 -5.83 2.81 -2.41
CA GLY A 107 -4.93 2.69 -3.57
C GLY A 107 -3.50 3.20 -3.34
N SER A 108 -3.07 3.36 -2.10
CA SER A 108 -1.71 3.86 -1.81
C SER A 108 -0.62 2.96 -2.40
N THR A 109 -0.81 1.63 -2.39
CA THR A 109 0.10 0.67 -3.02
C THR A 109 0.17 0.88 -4.53
N LEU A 110 -0.96 1.11 -5.20
CA LEU A 110 -0.99 1.37 -6.64
C LEU A 110 -0.18 2.61 -7.01
N ILE A 111 -0.36 3.71 -6.27
CA ILE A 111 0.38 4.96 -6.52
C ILE A 111 1.87 4.78 -6.24
N ALA A 112 2.24 4.06 -5.17
CA ALA A 112 3.65 3.74 -4.90
C ALA A 112 4.28 2.90 -6.03
N CYS A 113 3.55 1.93 -6.58
CA CYS A 113 3.98 1.14 -7.73
C CYS A 113 4.15 2.01 -8.97
N GLU A 114 3.20 2.90 -9.26
CA GLU A 114 3.27 3.82 -10.40
C GLU A 114 4.50 4.73 -10.30
N GLN A 115 4.79 5.29 -9.12
CA GLN A 115 6.01 6.10 -8.88
C GLN A 115 7.31 5.34 -9.15
N LEU A 116 7.29 4.02 -8.98
CA LEU A 116 8.45 3.16 -9.13
C LEU A 116 8.51 2.42 -10.48
N GLY A 117 7.52 2.65 -11.37
CA GLY A 117 7.41 1.96 -12.64
C GLY A 117 7.10 0.45 -12.50
N ARG A 118 6.49 0.02 -11.39
CA ARG A 118 6.14 -1.38 -11.13
C ARG A 118 4.71 -1.69 -11.53
N LYS A 119 4.47 -2.93 -11.96
CA LYS A 119 3.12 -3.42 -12.25
C LYS A 119 2.39 -3.70 -10.93
N CYS A 120 1.17 -3.18 -10.78
CA CYS A 120 0.32 -3.45 -9.64
C CYS A 120 -1.00 -4.08 -10.08
N TYR A 121 -1.33 -5.20 -9.46
CA TYR A 121 -2.65 -5.84 -9.55
C TYR A 121 -3.35 -5.60 -8.23
N MET A 122 -4.56 -5.04 -8.30
CA MET A 122 -5.25 -4.61 -7.09
C MET A 122 -6.69 -5.10 -7.07
N MET A 123 -7.16 -5.48 -5.88
CA MET A 123 -8.55 -5.82 -5.62
C MET A 123 -9.07 -4.94 -4.48
N GLU A 124 -10.31 -4.52 -4.59
CA GLU A 124 -11.06 -3.82 -3.54
C GLU A 124 -12.51 -4.29 -3.58
N LEU A 125 -13.07 -4.57 -2.42
CA LEU A 125 -14.42 -5.12 -2.30
C LEU A 125 -15.50 -4.03 -2.38
N ASP A 126 -15.24 -2.86 -1.78
CA ASP A 126 -16.20 -1.75 -1.77
C ASP A 126 -16.11 -0.94 -3.09
N PRO A 127 -17.19 -0.89 -3.90
CA PRO A 127 -17.20 -0.14 -5.14
C PRO A 127 -16.84 1.35 -4.97
N LYS A 128 -17.19 1.95 -3.84
CA LYS A 128 -16.86 3.36 -3.56
C LYS A 128 -15.35 3.55 -3.45
N TYR A 129 -14.66 2.61 -2.81
CA TYR A 129 -13.20 2.67 -2.75
C TYR A 129 -12.54 2.28 -4.07
N CYS A 130 -13.17 1.44 -4.90
CA CYS A 130 -12.71 1.25 -6.28
C CYS A 130 -12.66 2.58 -7.05
N ASP A 131 -13.68 3.41 -6.92
CA ASP A 131 -13.71 4.73 -7.57
C ASP A 131 -12.68 5.69 -6.95
N VAL A 132 -12.51 5.67 -5.63
CA VAL A 132 -11.44 6.43 -4.96
C VAL A 132 -10.05 6.04 -5.50
N ILE A 133 -9.77 4.75 -5.65
CA ILE A 133 -8.50 4.23 -6.19
C ILE A 133 -8.29 4.75 -7.61
N ARG A 134 -9.29 4.59 -8.49
CA ARG A 134 -9.25 5.01 -9.89
C ARG A 134 -9.01 6.51 -10.01
N LYS A 135 -9.77 7.32 -9.25
CA LYS A 135 -9.66 8.77 -9.25
C LYS A 135 -8.30 9.25 -8.74
N ARG A 136 -7.79 8.67 -7.65
CA ARG A 136 -6.47 9.02 -7.10
C ARG A 136 -5.34 8.67 -8.08
N TRP A 137 -5.42 7.49 -8.69
CA TRP A 137 -4.44 7.09 -9.68
C TRP A 137 -4.49 7.97 -10.93
N TRP A 138 -5.68 8.29 -11.41
CA TRP A 138 -5.87 9.22 -12.53
C TRP A 138 -5.25 10.58 -12.25
N LYS A 139 -5.62 11.19 -11.13
CA LYS A 139 -5.06 12.46 -10.67
C LYS A 139 -3.54 12.43 -10.58
N PHE A 140 -2.97 11.35 -10.06
CA PHE A 140 -1.52 11.18 -9.96
C PHE A 140 -0.85 11.13 -11.34
N THR A 141 -1.43 10.43 -12.30
CA THR A 141 -0.85 10.23 -13.65
C THR A 141 -1.17 11.34 -14.65
N HIS A 142 -2.04 12.30 -14.28
CA HIS A 142 -2.47 13.42 -15.11
C HIS A 142 -2.23 14.79 -14.44
N ASP A 143 -1.09 14.95 -13.78
CA ASP A 143 -0.62 16.21 -13.20
C ASP A 143 -1.67 16.92 -12.31
N GLY A 144 -2.44 16.17 -11.56
CA GLY A 144 -3.46 16.67 -10.65
C GLY A 144 -4.83 16.91 -11.27
N ASN A 145 -4.98 16.70 -12.59
CA ASN A 145 -6.29 16.82 -13.24
C ASN A 145 -7.21 15.68 -12.82
N GLU A 146 -8.45 16.02 -12.48
CA GLU A 146 -9.50 15.06 -12.08
C GLU A 146 -10.55 14.84 -13.18
N GLU A 147 -10.52 15.58 -14.29
CA GLU A 147 -11.49 15.43 -15.37
C GLU A 147 -11.24 14.14 -16.18
N GLY A 148 -12.32 13.44 -16.54
CA GLY A 148 -12.26 12.25 -17.40
C GLY A 148 -11.80 10.96 -16.71
N TRP A 149 -11.60 10.94 -15.40
CA TRP A 149 -11.12 9.75 -14.69
C TRP A 149 -12.07 8.55 -14.82
N GLU A 150 -13.37 8.77 -14.92
CA GLU A 150 -14.38 7.70 -15.00
C GLU A 150 -14.21 6.88 -16.28
N GLU A 151 -14.08 7.54 -17.41
CA GLU A 151 -13.96 6.93 -18.73
C GLU A 151 -12.54 6.47 -19.03
N GLY A 152 -11.55 7.32 -18.80
CA GLY A 152 -10.15 7.03 -19.11
C GLY A 152 -9.55 5.88 -18.31
N THR A 153 -10.02 5.62 -17.08
CA THR A 153 -9.58 4.44 -16.31
C THR A 153 -10.23 3.14 -16.79
N LEU A 154 -11.39 3.19 -17.46
CA LEU A 154 -12.03 2.01 -18.04
C LEU A 154 -11.41 1.63 -19.39
N GLU A 155 -11.02 2.59 -20.20
CA GLU A 155 -10.40 2.34 -21.51
C GLU A 155 -9.06 1.59 -21.42
N ARG A 156 -8.25 1.85 -20.41
CA ARG A 156 -7.00 1.11 -20.18
C ARG A 156 -7.21 -0.39 -19.90
N ARG A 157 -8.38 -0.80 -19.39
CA ARG A 157 -8.70 -2.23 -19.23
C ARG A 157 -8.82 -2.95 -20.58
N ASN A 158 -9.26 -2.25 -21.62
CA ASN A 158 -9.48 -2.84 -22.94
C ASN A 158 -8.18 -2.95 -23.78
N ASN A 159 -7.21 -2.09 -23.54
CA ASN A 159 -5.94 -2.07 -24.31
C ASN A 159 -4.90 -3.06 -23.79
N ASN A 160 -4.99 -3.51 -22.54
CA ASN A 160 -4.06 -4.52 -21.98
C ASN A 160 -4.51 -5.97 -22.17
N GLY A 161 -5.66 -6.19 -22.81
CA GLY A 161 -6.20 -7.54 -23.10
C GLY A 161 -5.88 -8.09 -24.50
N ASN A 162 -5.15 -7.31 -25.33
CA ASN A 162 -4.85 -7.67 -26.73
C ASN A 162 -3.34 -7.69 -27.05
N ASN A 163 -2.54 -8.26 -26.14
CA ASN A 163 -1.16 -8.67 -26.47
C ASN A 163 -0.86 -10.04 -25.90
#